data_681b0a1d5002dd17d948e858586d8b07
#
_entry.id   681b0a1d5002dd17d948e858586d8b07
#
_cell.length_a   1.000
_cell.length_b   1.000
_cell.length_c   1.000
_cell.angle_alpha   90.00
_cell.angle_beta   90.00
_cell.angle_gamma   90.00
#
_symmetry.space_group_name_H-M   'P 1'
#
loop_
_entity.id
_entity.type
_entity.pdbx_description
1 polymer ?
#
loop_
_entity_poly.entity_id
_entity_poly.type
_entity_poly.pdbx_seq_one_letter_code
_entity_poly.pdbx_strand_id
1 'polypeptide(L)'
;DRKRIEHILDVVHLLPYKNDKAGKFSLGMKQRLGLAVAFVSNPDLIILDEPVNGLDIEGVVEIREIIKKLNAEKNVTFLISSHMAGEIEKTCNKVAVIYESELIATSTTEDALRLHPSMEDYFRSVVKDRRGEIII
;
A
#
# COMPACT_ATOMS: atom_id res chain seq x y z
N ASP A 1 12.32 3.97 -24.01
CA ASP A 1 11.75 2.95 -24.90
C ASP A 1 10.23 2.97 -24.79
N ARG A 2 9.55 3.29 -25.90
CA ARG A 2 8.07 3.43 -25.98
C ARG A 2 7.35 2.15 -25.56
N LYS A 3 7.84 0.99 -25.97
CA LYS A 3 7.25 -0.31 -25.62
C LYS A 3 7.25 -0.55 -24.11
N ARG A 4 8.31 -0.12 -23.43
CA ARG A 4 8.39 -0.24 -21.98
C ARG A 4 7.38 0.67 -21.29
N ILE A 5 7.22 1.90 -21.75
CA ILE A 5 6.21 2.84 -21.22
C ILE A 5 4.81 2.27 -21.42
N GLU A 6 4.48 1.77 -22.60
CA GLU A 6 3.18 1.14 -22.87
C GLU A 6 2.93 -0.07 -21.97
N HIS A 7 3.96 -0.92 -21.76
CA HIS A 7 3.86 -2.04 -20.83
C HIS A 7 3.59 -1.60 -19.39
N ILE A 8 4.29 -0.55 -18.91
CA ILE A 8 4.06 -0.02 -17.57
C ILE A 8 2.65 0.56 -17.43
N LEU A 9 2.17 1.30 -18.43
CA LEU A 9 0.81 1.83 -18.46
C LEU A 9 -0.24 0.72 -18.46
N ASP A 10 0.04 -0.39 -19.13
CA ASP A 10 -0.83 -1.57 -19.09
C ASP A 10 -0.90 -2.20 -17.69
N VAL A 11 0.25 -2.35 -17.03
CA VAL A 11 0.33 -2.89 -15.65
C VAL A 11 -0.50 -2.07 -14.65
N VAL A 12 -0.54 -0.75 -14.83
CA VAL A 12 -1.33 0.15 -13.95
C VAL A 12 -2.72 0.48 -14.52
N HIS A 13 -3.17 -0.23 -15.55
CA HIS A 13 -4.47 -0.07 -16.21
C HIS A 13 -4.73 1.33 -16.77
N LEU A 14 -3.69 2.01 -17.27
CA LEU A 14 -3.78 3.34 -17.88
C LEU A 14 -3.48 3.35 -19.38
N LEU A 15 -3.16 2.20 -19.99
CA LEU A 15 -2.83 2.13 -21.42
C LEU A 15 -3.93 2.72 -22.33
N PRO A 16 -5.25 2.51 -22.08
CA PRO A 16 -6.31 3.13 -22.87
C PRO A 16 -6.30 4.67 -22.83
N TYR A 17 -5.69 5.26 -21.83
CA TYR A 17 -5.66 6.71 -21.57
C TYR A 17 -4.30 7.35 -21.89
N LYS A 18 -3.42 6.63 -22.61
CA LYS A 18 -2.03 7.06 -22.87
C LYS A 18 -1.90 8.39 -23.60
N ASN A 19 -2.93 8.78 -24.35
CA ASN A 19 -2.96 10.04 -25.12
C ASN A 19 -3.75 11.15 -24.40
N ASP A 20 -4.35 10.86 -23.24
CA ASP A 20 -5.15 11.81 -22.48
C ASP A 20 -4.25 12.65 -21.56
N LYS A 21 -4.72 13.86 -21.26
CA LYS A 21 -4.00 14.74 -20.32
C LYS A 21 -4.22 14.25 -18.88
N ALA A 22 -3.13 14.00 -18.17
CA ALA A 22 -3.16 13.55 -16.78
C ALA A 22 -3.93 14.51 -15.82
N GLY A 23 -3.99 15.79 -16.17
CA GLY A 23 -4.79 16.77 -15.41
C GLY A 23 -6.29 16.47 -15.36
N LYS A 24 -6.81 15.67 -16.30
CA LYS A 24 -8.21 15.22 -16.36
C LYS A 24 -8.45 13.88 -15.66
N PHE A 25 -7.42 13.25 -15.13
CA PHE A 25 -7.52 11.96 -14.47
C PHE A 25 -8.27 12.08 -13.14
N SER A 26 -9.05 11.03 -12.80
CA SER A 26 -9.60 10.85 -11.47
C SER A 26 -8.47 10.69 -10.44
N LEU A 27 -8.80 10.79 -9.14
CA LEU A 27 -7.82 10.57 -8.09
C LEU A 27 -7.20 9.16 -8.19
N GLY A 28 -8.00 8.12 -8.42
CA GLY A 28 -7.51 6.75 -8.61
C GLY A 28 -6.59 6.61 -9.81
N MET A 29 -6.91 7.25 -10.94
CA MET A 29 -6.05 7.27 -12.12
C MET A 29 -4.73 7.99 -11.83
N LYS A 30 -4.75 9.11 -11.09
CA LYS A 30 -3.53 9.82 -10.67
C LYS A 30 -2.66 8.98 -9.75
N GLN A 31 -3.25 8.24 -8.82
CA GLN A 31 -2.53 7.32 -7.93
C GLN A 31 -1.87 6.18 -8.74
N ARG A 32 -2.57 5.60 -9.69
CA ARG A 32 -2.01 4.58 -10.59
C ARG A 32 -0.90 5.13 -11.47
N LEU A 33 -1.04 6.35 -11.95
CA LEU A 33 0.04 7.03 -12.69
C LEU A 33 1.27 7.25 -11.81
N GLY A 34 1.09 7.63 -10.55
CA GLY A 34 2.17 7.75 -9.56
C GLY A 34 2.94 6.44 -9.38
N LEU A 35 2.24 5.30 -9.29
CA LEU A 35 2.85 3.97 -9.27
C LEU A 35 3.66 3.69 -10.55
N ALA A 36 3.11 4.03 -11.73
CA ALA A 36 3.81 3.88 -12.99
C ALA A 36 5.11 4.69 -13.04
N VAL A 37 5.07 5.93 -12.58
CA VAL A 37 6.26 6.81 -12.49
C VAL A 37 7.30 6.23 -11.53
N ALA A 38 6.88 5.76 -10.37
CA ALA A 38 7.78 5.13 -9.39
C ALA A 38 8.43 3.86 -9.95
N PHE A 39 7.70 3.11 -10.77
CA PHE A 39 8.16 1.84 -11.34
C PHE A 39 8.99 1.99 -12.63
N VAL A 40 8.98 3.16 -13.28
CA VAL A 40 9.63 3.37 -14.58
C VAL A 40 11.14 3.07 -14.58
N SER A 41 11.82 3.31 -13.47
CA SER A 41 13.26 3.01 -13.30
C SER A 41 13.57 1.56 -12.95
N ASN A 42 12.55 0.71 -12.82
CA ASN A 42 12.66 -0.69 -12.36
C ASN A 42 13.35 -0.82 -11.00
N PRO A 43 12.83 -0.15 -9.96
CA PRO A 43 13.45 -0.13 -8.64
C PRO A 43 13.23 -1.45 -7.89
N ASP A 44 14.13 -1.75 -6.95
CA ASP A 44 13.97 -2.85 -6.02
C ASP A 44 13.02 -2.49 -4.86
N LEU A 45 12.91 -1.20 -4.54
CA LEU A 45 12.08 -0.66 -3.45
C LEU A 45 11.24 0.52 -3.94
N ILE A 46 9.96 0.49 -3.63
CA ILE A 46 9.03 1.62 -3.80
C ILE A 46 8.46 2.01 -2.44
N ILE A 47 8.51 3.30 -2.13
CA ILE A 47 7.92 3.87 -0.92
C ILE A 47 6.64 4.59 -1.29
N LEU A 48 5.53 4.22 -0.63
CA LEU A 48 4.20 4.79 -0.87
C LEU A 48 3.66 5.39 0.43
N ASP A 49 3.34 6.67 0.37
CA ASP A 49 2.71 7.38 1.48
C ASP A 49 1.20 7.50 1.24
N GLU A 50 0.41 6.78 2.06
CA GLU A 50 -1.05 6.77 2.01
C GLU A 50 -1.62 6.53 0.59
N PRO A 51 -1.22 5.45 -0.13
CA PRO A 51 -1.49 5.29 -1.56
C PRO A 51 -2.97 5.14 -1.91
N VAL A 52 -3.82 4.78 -0.96
CA VAL A 52 -5.26 4.56 -1.18
C VAL A 52 -6.15 5.60 -0.50
N ASN A 53 -5.55 6.60 0.16
CA ASN A 53 -6.31 7.62 0.85
C ASN A 53 -7.24 8.41 -0.11
N GLY A 54 -8.51 8.53 0.26
CA GLY A 54 -9.51 9.24 -0.52
C GLY A 54 -10.06 8.51 -1.73
N LEU A 55 -9.63 7.27 -1.99
CA LEU A 55 -10.18 6.44 -3.05
C LEU A 55 -11.49 5.76 -2.62
N ASP A 56 -12.36 5.50 -3.60
CA ASP A 56 -13.49 4.60 -3.42
C ASP A 56 -13.03 3.13 -3.31
N ILE A 57 -13.95 2.23 -2.98
CA ILE A 57 -13.65 0.81 -2.78
C ILE A 57 -12.97 0.19 -4.01
N GLU A 58 -13.46 0.51 -5.20
CA GLU A 58 -12.91 -0.01 -6.46
C GLU A 58 -11.48 0.47 -6.68
N GLY A 59 -11.22 1.75 -6.48
CA GLY A 59 -9.87 2.32 -6.57
C GLY A 59 -8.88 1.74 -5.57
N VAL A 60 -9.33 1.47 -4.34
CA VAL A 60 -8.52 0.79 -3.32
C VAL A 60 -8.14 -0.62 -3.78
N VAL A 61 -9.11 -1.38 -4.28
CA VAL A 61 -8.88 -2.75 -4.80
C VAL A 61 -7.89 -2.73 -5.96
N GLU A 62 -8.05 -1.82 -6.92
CA GLU A 62 -7.13 -1.70 -8.06
C GLU A 62 -5.69 -1.42 -7.63
N ILE A 63 -5.46 -0.46 -6.74
CA ILE A 63 -4.11 -0.14 -6.24
C ILE A 63 -3.50 -1.36 -5.52
N ARG A 64 -4.26 -2.03 -4.67
CA ARG A 64 -3.82 -3.24 -3.98
C ARG A 64 -3.40 -4.35 -4.96
N GLU A 65 -4.21 -4.62 -5.97
CA GLU A 65 -3.91 -5.63 -6.99
C GLU A 65 -2.62 -5.32 -7.76
N ILE A 66 -2.41 -4.05 -8.13
CA ILE A 66 -1.19 -3.61 -8.81
C ILE A 66 0.04 -3.80 -7.91
N ILE A 67 -0.03 -3.40 -6.64
CA ILE A 67 1.07 -3.58 -5.67
C ILE A 67 1.42 -5.06 -5.53
N LYS A 68 0.43 -5.92 -5.33
CA LYS A 68 0.63 -7.36 -5.19
C LYS A 68 1.24 -7.99 -6.45
N LYS A 69 0.77 -7.57 -7.61
CA LYS A 69 1.30 -8.05 -8.90
C LYS A 69 2.76 -7.66 -9.10
N LEU A 70 3.12 -6.40 -8.86
CA LEU A 70 4.49 -5.92 -8.97
C LEU A 70 5.43 -6.62 -7.96
N ASN A 71 4.96 -6.87 -6.74
CA ASN A 71 5.72 -7.63 -5.76
C ASN A 71 5.95 -9.08 -6.21
N ALA A 72 4.90 -9.78 -6.65
CA ALA A 72 4.98 -11.19 -7.02
C ALA A 72 5.75 -11.43 -8.33
N GLU A 73 5.53 -10.61 -9.35
CA GLU A 73 6.07 -10.83 -10.69
C GLU A 73 7.40 -10.14 -10.95
N LYS A 74 7.66 -9.02 -10.27
CA LYS A 74 8.83 -8.16 -10.49
C LYS A 74 9.77 -8.07 -9.27
N ASN A 75 9.44 -8.77 -8.19
CA ASN A 75 10.20 -8.76 -6.93
C ASN A 75 10.40 -7.35 -6.34
N VAL A 76 9.48 -6.42 -6.62
CA VAL A 76 9.52 -5.08 -6.04
C VAL A 76 9.12 -5.16 -4.56
N THR A 77 9.95 -4.64 -3.69
CA THR A 77 9.61 -4.44 -2.28
C THR A 77 8.85 -3.13 -2.11
N PHE A 78 7.79 -3.15 -1.32
CA PHE A 78 7.01 -1.95 -1.00
C PHE A 78 7.13 -1.60 0.48
N LEU A 79 7.38 -0.32 0.77
CA LEU A 79 7.20 0.27 2.09
C LEU A 79 5.99 1.21 2.01
N ILE A 80 4.93 0.87 2.74
CA ILE A 80 3.63 1.55 2.61
C ILE A 80 3.25 2.15 3.96
N SER A 81 2.97 3.46 4.01
CA SER A 81 2.29 4.06 5.14
C SER A 81 0.77 4.03 4.92
N SER A 82 0.02 3.74 5.96
CA SER A 82 -1.44 3.80 5.95
C SER A 82 -1.99 3.95 7.37
N HIS A 83 -3.09 4.70 7.50
CA HIS A 83 -3.90 4.73 8.71
C HIS A 83 -5.05 3.71 8.67
N MET A 84 -5.16 2.95 7.58
CA MET A 84 -6.21 1.95 7.36
C MET A 84 -5.67 0.55 7.66
N ALA A 85 -5.81 0.11 8.92
CA ALA A 85 -5.29 -1.18 9.37
C ALA A 85 -5.81 -2.37 8.53
N GLY A 86 -7.06 -2.33 8.09
CA GLY A 86 -7.64 -3.36 7.22
C GLY A 86 -6.98 -3.46 5.85
N GLU A 87 -6.45 -2.37 5.30
CA GLU A 87 -5.70 -2.42 4.04
C GLU A 87 -4.29 -2.96 4.23
N ILE A 88 -3.63 -2.63 5.34
CA ILE A 88 -2.35 -3.26 5.71
C ILE A 88 -2.50 -4.77 5.81
N GLU A 89 -3.55 -5.24 6.48
CA GLU A 89 -3.88 -6.66 6.60
C GLU A 89 -4.00 -7.37 5.24
N LYS A 90 -4.67 -6.73 4.28
CA LYS A 90 -4.92 -7.31 2.94
C LYS A 90 -3.75 -7.18 1.97
N THR A 91 -2.85 -6.22 2.18
CA THR A 91 -1.82 -5.84 1.21
C THR A 91 -0.43 -6.28 1.64
N CYS A 92 -0.12 -6.22 2.94
CA CYS A 92 1.24 -6.35 3.46
C CYS A 92 1.46 -7.68 4.17
N ASN A 93 2.70 -8.20 4.09
CA ASN A 93 3.14 -9.40 4.81
C ASN A 93 3.87 -9.08 6.13
N LYS A 94 4.27 -7.83 6.32
CA LYS A 94 4.90 -7.33 7.55
C LYS A 94 4.27 -6.00 7.94
N VAL A 95 4.22 -5.74 9.24
CA VAL A 95 3.69 -4.51 9.81
C VAL A 95 4.65 -3.92 10.82
N ALA A 96 4.78 -2.60 10.79
CA ALA A 96 5.47 -1.81 11.80
C ALA A 96 4.49 -0.77 12.34
N VAL A 97 4.39 -0.64 13.64
CA VAL A 97 3.50 0.33 14.30
C VAL A 97 4.32 1.50 14.82
N ILE A 98 3.97 2.69 14.34
CA ILE A 98 4.54 3.96 14.79
C ILE A 98 3.49 4.68 15.63
N TYR A 99 3.87 5.10 16.82
CA TYR A 99 3.02 5.84 17.74
C TYR A 99 3.85 6.92 18.43
N GLU A 100 3.35 8.16 18.45
CA GLU A 100 4.07 9.32 19.03
C GLU A 100 5.52 9.44 18.52
N SER A 101 5.71 9.28 17.20
CA SER A 101 7.00 9.33 16.49
C SER A 101 8.01 8.24 16.88
N GLU A 102 7.57 7.20 17.56
CA GLU A 102 8.39 6.04 17.93
C GLU A 102 7.89 4.76 17.25
N LEU A 103 8.83 3.91 16.85
CA LEU A 103 8.53 2.54 16.41
C LEU A 103 8.28 1.70 17.66
N ILE A 104 7.02 1.32 17.89
CA ILE A 104 6.62 0.61 19.12
C ILE A 104 6.42 -0.90 18.95
N ALA A 105 6.21 -1.38 17.73
CA ALA A 105 6.06 -2.81 17.47
C ALA A 105 6.35 -3.14 16.01
N THR A 106 6.83 -4.36 15.77
CA THR A 106 6.95 -4.98 14.46
C THR A 106 6.44 -6.42 14.52
N SER A 107 5.81 -6.88 13.46
CA SER A 107 5.34 -8.26 13.34
C SER A 107 5.19 -8.66 11.87
N THR A 108 5.09 -9.95 11.61
CA THR A 108 4.46 -10.40 10.37
C THR A 108 2.95 -10.21 10.49
N THR A 109 2.27 -10.01 9.37
CA THR A 109 0.80 -9.95 9.34
C THR A 109 0.19 -11.26 9.85
N GLU A 110 0.79 -12.39 9.48
CA GLU A 110 0.36 -13.71 9.93
C GLU A 110 0.41 -13.85 11.45
N ASP A 111 1.52 -13.47 12.09
CA ASP A 111 1.65 -13.57 13.56
C ASP A 111 0.71 -12.60 14.29
N ALA A 112 0.55 -11.38 13.78
CA ALA A 112 -0.38 -10.41 14.35
C ALA A 112 -1.83 -10.95 14.35
N LEU A 113 -2.27 -11.55 13.25
CA LEU A 113 -3.61 -12.11 13.07
C LEU A 113 -3.81 -13.45 13.79
N ARG A 114 -2.75 -14.16 14.15
CA ARG A 114 -2.83 -15.37 14.97
C ARG A 114 -3.24 -15.05 16.41
N LEU A 115 -2.80 -13.90 16.93
CA LEU A 115 -3.03 -13.47 18.31
C LEU A 115 -4.17 -12.46 18.46
N HIS A 116 -4.62 -11.85 17.35
CA HIS A 116 -5.65 -10.82 17.34
C HIS A 116 -6.69 -11.09 16.24
N PRO A 117 -7.98 -10.75 16.46
CA PRO A 117 -9.04 -10.95 15.45
C PRO A 117 -8.83 -10.16 14.15
N SER A 118 -8.15 -9.01 14.25
CA SER A 118 -7.88 -8.12 13.11
C SER A 118 -6.61 -7.32 13.32
N MET A 119 -6.11 -6.70 12.25
CA MET A 119 -4.97 -5.78 12.32
C MET A 119 -5.31 -4.53 13.15
N GLU A 120 -6.55 -4.09 13.14
CA GLU A 120 -7.01 -2.98 13.99
C GLU A 120 -6.89 -3.36 15.48
N ASP A 121 -7.29 -4.57 15.86
CA ASP A 121 -7.16 -5.06 17.23
C ASP A 121 -5.69 -5.21 17.65
N TYR A 122 -4.84 -5.67 16.74
CA TYR A 122 -3.39 -5.69 16.96
C TYR A 122 -2.85 -4.29 17.25
N PHE A 123 -3.17 -3.31 16.40
CA PHE A 123 -2.76 -1.92 16.60
C PHE A 123 -3.23 -1.37 17.94
N ARG A 124 -4.50 -1.56 18.29
CA ARG A 124 -5.05 -1.13 19.58
C ARG A 124 -4.34 -1.76 20.78
N SER A 125 -4.01 -3.05 20.69
CA SER A 125 -3.30 -3.77 21.75
C SER A 125 -1.92 -3.17 21.99
N VAL A 126 -1.10 -2.99 20.94
CA VAL A 126 0.26 -2.46 21.11
C VAL A 126 0.28 -1.00 21.56
N VAL A 127 -0.70 -0.19 21.17
CA VAL A 127 -0.84 1.19 21.67
C VAL A 127 -1.23 1.23 23.12
N LYS A 128 -2.15 0.37 23.57
CA LYS A 128 -2.53 0.24 24.99
C LYS A 128 -1.35 -0.20 25.85
N ASP A 129 -0.61 -1.22 25.41
CA ASP A 129 0.59 -1.68 26.10
C ASP A 129 1.62 -0.54 26.26
N ARG A 130 1.81 0.27 25.22
CA ARG A 130 2.71 1.43 25.23
C ARG A 130 2.26 2.50 26.23
N ARG A 131 0.95 2.73 26.36
CA ARG A 131 0.38 3.67 27.34
C ARG A 131 0.37 3.16 28.77
N GLY A 132 0.65 1.88 29.00
CA GLY A 132 0.53 1.24 30.29
C GLY A 132 -0.95 1.08 30.73
N GLU A 133 -1.91 1.10 29.81
CA GLU A 133 -3.32 0.90 30.09
C GLU A 133 -3.59 -0.59 30.35
N ILE A 134 -4.19 -0.91 31.49
CA ILE A 134 -4.62 -2.27 31.79
C ILE A 134 -5.82 -2.60 30.91
N ILE A 135 -5.73 -3.67 30.14
CA ILE A 135 -6.88 -4.23 29.40
C ILE A 135 -7.75 -4.97 30.44
N ILE A 136 -8.89 -4.38 30.77
CA ILE A 136 -9.90 -5.03 31.63
C ILE A 136 -10.87 -5.79 30.72
#